data_5e2c74150b3f7d2e15f8638ba43b592a
#
_entry.id   5e2c74150b3f7d2e15f8638ba43b592a
#
_cell.length_a   1.000
_cell.length_b   1.000
_cell.length_c   1.000
_cell.angle_alpha   90.00
_cell.angle_beta   90.00
_cell.angle_gamma   90.00
#
_symmetry.space_group_name_H-M   'P 1'
#
loop_
_entity.id
_entity.type
_entity.pdbx_description
1 polymer ?
#
loop_
_entity_poly.entity_id
_entity_poly.type
_entity_poly.pdbx_seq_one_letter_code
_entity_poly.pdbx_strand_id
1 'polypeptide(L)'
;MTHAIEAYVSTLHCNYTDPLALHAIKLIHENLKKSYDGDMAARDTMHDAQCLAGMAFSNALLGIVHSMAHKTGAAYSGGHIIHGAANAMYLPKVIKFNARNAEAAGRYAEIARFIDLPGSTTEELVDALIAELRKMNKELNIPYAIQNYGEGGVIAEQSIIDEKEFNEKLSEVAKNAIADACTGSNPRIPTQEEMEKLLTAVYYDKEIDF
;
A
#
# COMPACT_ATOMS: atom_id res chain seq x y z
N MET A 1 0.86 -0.75 -8.31
CA MET A 1 0.89 0.55 -7.61
C MET A 1 1.76 0.48 -6.36
N THR A 2 1.43 -0.32 -5.33
CA THR A 2 2.16 -0.36 -4.05
C THR A 2 3.66 -0.62 -4.19
N HIS A 3 4.08 -1.61 -4.99
CA HIS A 3 5.50 -1.86 -5.29
C HIS A 3 6.25 -0.60 -5.74
N ALA A 4 5.67 0.14 -6.70
CA ALA A 4 6.31 1.33 -7.25
C ALA A 4 6.37 2.47 -6.24
N ILE A 5 5.29 2.69 -5.47
CA ILE A 5 5.26 3.73 -4.43
C ILE A 5 6.27 3.42 -3.31
N GLU A 6 6.31 2.18 -2.80
CA GLU A 6 7.27 1.81 -1.76
C GLU A 6 8.72 1.86 -2.26
N ALA A 7 8.99 1.40 -3.48
CA ALA A 7 10.32 1.53 -4.08
C ALA A 7 10.75 2.99 -4.20
N TYR A 8 9.83 3.89 -4.58
CA TYR A 8 10.12 5.32 -4.72
C TYR A 8 10.46 5.98 -3.38
N VAL A 9 9.77 5.63 -2.29
CA VAL A 9 10.00 6.22 -0.96
C VAL A 9 10.99 5.42 -0.09
N SER A 10 11.50 4.31 -0.57
CA SER A 10 12.48 3.47 0.11
C SER A 10 13.74 4.26 0.47
N THR A 11 14.36 3.96 1.61
CA THR A 11 15.68 4.50 1.98
C THR A 11 16.81 4.04 1.04
N LEU A 12 16.56 3.04 0.20
CA LEU A 12 17.49 2.51 -0.79
C LEU A 12 17.18 2.98 -2.23
N HIS A 13 16.28 3.94 -2.39
CA HIS A 13 15.99 4.54 -3.68
C HIS A 13 17.23 5.19 -4.31
N CYS A 14 17.27 5.31 -5.61
CA CYS A 14 18.38 5.94 -6.32
C CYS A 14 17.94 6.45 -7.70
N ASN A 15 18.81 7.22 -8.36
CA ASN A 15 18.57 7.78 -9.70
C ASN A 15 18.21 6.74 -10.77
N TYR A 16 18.51 5.48 -10.54
CA TYR A 16 18.13 4.36 -11.41
C TYR A 16 16.72 3.85 -11.12
N THR A 17 16.34 3.72 -9.85
CA THR A 17 15.04 3.15 -9.46
C THR A 17 13.90 4.17 -9.53
N ASP A 18 14.18 5.45 -9.26
CA ASP A 18 13.17 6.51 -9.19
C ASP A 18 12.41 6.71 -10.51
N PRO A 19 13.07 6.81 -11.69
CA PRO A 19 12.35 6.96 -12.95
C PRO A 19 11.47 5.77 -13.29
N LEU A 20 11.92 4.54 -12.95
CA LEU A 20 11.16 3.32 -13.18
C LEU A 20 9.90 3.30 -12.31
N ALA A 21 10.04 3.65 -11.03
CA ALA A 21 8.93 3.70 -10.09
C ALA A 21 7.90 4.77 -10.48
N LEU A 22 8.33 5.99 -10.77
CA LEU A 22 7.43 7.08 -11.18
C LEU A 22 6.70 6.75 -12.49
N HIS A 23 7.42 6.22 -13.49
CA HIS A 23 6.78 5.86 -14.74
C HIS A 23 5.76 4.73 -14.56
N ALA A 24 6.09 3.71 -13.76
CA ALA A 24 5.14 2.66 -13.39
C ALA A 24 3.88 3.23 -12.72
N ILE A 25 4.04 4.16 -11.75
CA ILE A 25 2.92 4.81 -11.05
C ILE A 25 1.99 5.51 -12.06
N LYS A 26 2.56 6.28 -12.99
CA LYS A 26 1.77 7.00 -14.00
C LYS A 26 1.00 6.05 -14.91
N LEU A 27 1.67 5.05 -15.46
CA LEU A 27 1.03 4.05 -16.33
C LEU A 27 -0.10 3.31 -15.61
N ILE A 28 0.11 2.94 -14.34
CA ILE A 28 -0.90 2.27 -13.52
C ILE A 28 -2.08 3.20 -13.25
N HIS A 29 -1.82 4.46 -12.87
CA HIS A 29 -2.86 5.44 -12.61
C HIS A 29 -3.78 5.66 -13.81
N GLU A 30 -3.22 5.76 -15.00
CA GLU A 30 -3.95 6.01 -16.24
C GLU A 30 -4.70 4.79 -16.80
N ASN A 31 -4.25 3.55 -16.48
CA ASN A 31 -4.69 2.35 -17.19
C ASN A 31 -5.32 1.26 -16.28
N LEU A 32 -5.12 1.29 -14.95
CA LEU A 32 -5.58 0.20 -14.08
C LEU A 32 -7.09 -0.05 -14.18
N LYS A 33 -7.90 1.02 -14.08
CA LYS A 33 -9.36 0.89 -14.18
C LYS A 33 -9.82 0.40 -15.56
N LYS A 34 -9.23 0.94 -16.64
CA LYS A 34 -9.52 0.50 -18.01
C LYS A 34 -9.19 -0.98 -18.20
N SER A 35 -8.02 -1.41 -17.73
CA SER A 35 -7.60 -2.82 -17.77
C SER A 35 -8.53 -3.72 -16.97
N TYR A 36 -8.98 -3.27 -15.81
CA TYR A 36 -9.95 -3.99 -14.97
C TYR A 36 -11.30 -4.14 -15.68
N ASP A 37 -11.74 -3.12 -16.42
CA ASP A 37 -12.97 -3.14 -17.21
C ASP A 37 -12.85 -3.92 -18.53
N GLY A 38 -11.68 -4.49 -18.82
CA GLY A 38 -11.49 -5.40 -19.96
C GLY A 38 -10.82 -4.78 -21.19
N ASP A 39 -10.31 -3.54 -21.10
CA ASP A 39 -9.54 -2.92 -22.20
C ASP A 39 -8.19 -3.65 -22.37
N MET A 40 -8.01 -4.31 -23.52
CA MET A 40 -6.83 -5.12 -23.81
C MET A 40 -5.57 -4.28 -24.05
N ALA A 41 -5.68 -3.07 -24.60
CA ALA A 41 -4.53 -2.17 -24.77
C ALA A 41 -4.06 -1.63 -23.43
N ALA A 42 -5.00 -1.28 -22.55
CA ALA A 42 -4.67 -0.92 -21.17
C ALA A 42 -4.06 -2.11 -20.40
N ARG A 43 -4.49 -3.34 -20.68
CA ARG A 43 -3.91 -4.55 -20.07
C ARG A 43 -2.45 -4.77 -20.49
N ASP A 44 -2.11 -4.56 -21.75
CA ASP A 44 -0.72 -4.60 -22.24
C ASP A 44 0.13 -3.55 -21.52
N THR A 45 -0.37 -2.32 -21.44
CA THR A 45 0.32 -1.25 -20.69
C THR A 45 0.51 -1.61 -19.20
N MET A 46 -0.45 -2.30 -18.59
CA MET A 46 -0.34 -2.76 -17.21
C MET A 46 0.73 -3.86 -17.02
N HIS A 47 0.99 -4.71 -18.04
CA HIS A 47 2.10 -5.66 -18.02
C HIS A 47 3.46 -4.94 -18.01
N ASP A 48 3.61 -3.91 -18.84
CA ASP A 48 4.84 -3.09 -18.86
C ASP A 48 5.01 -2.35 -17.52
N ALA A 49 3.96 -1.75 -17.01
CA ALA A 49 3.98 -1.03 -15.73
C ALA A 49 4.34 -1.93 -14.54
N GLN A 50 3.83 -3.17 -14.55
CA GLN A 50 4.19 -4.16 -13.52
C GLN A 50 5.66 -4.57 -13.62
N CYS A 51 6.20 -4.72 -14.84
CA CYS A 51 7.61 -5.00 -15.06
C CYS A 51 8.50 -3.85 -14.56
N LEU A 52 8.17 -2.60 -14.90
CA LEU A 52 8.88 -1.41 -14.42
C LEU A 52 8.87 -1.32 -12.88
N ALA A 53 7.71 -1.51 -12.26
CA ALA A 53 7.61 -1.57 -10.80
C ALA A 53 8.48 -2.71 -10.22
N GLY A 54 8.52 -3.87 -10.89
CA GLY A 54 9.36 -5.00 -10.55
C GLY A 54 10.85 -4.66 -10.56
N MET A 55 11.33 -4.01 -11.61
CA MET A 55 12.72 -3.56 -11.72
C MET A 55 13.07 -2.52 -10.66
N ALA A 56 12.14 -1.61 -10.33
CA ALA A 56 12.34 -0.60 -9.30
C ALA A 56 12.51 -1.26 -7.92
N PHE A 57 11.52 -2.04 -7.46
CA PHE A 57 11.58 -2.60 -6.10
C PHE A 57 12.62 -3.70 -5.93
N SER A 58 13.01 -4.42 -6.97
CA SER A 58 14.08 -5.41 -6.89
C SER A 58 15.45 -4.79 -6.54
N ASN A 59 15.60 -3.48 -6.77
CA ASN A 59 16.82 -2.74 -6.46
C ASN A 59 16.66 -1.78 -5.26
N ALA A 60 15.49 -1.14 -5.10
CA ALA A 60 15.22 -0.22 -3.99
C ALA A 60 14.61 -0.91 -2.77
N LEU A 61 14.22 -2.17 -2.87
CA LEU A 61 13.43 -2.91 -1.90
C LEU A 61 12.02 -2.28 -1.67
N LEU A 62 11.34 -2.72 -0.63
CA LEU A 62 9.96 -2.39 -0.32
C LEU A 62 9.87 -1.73 1.08
N GLY A 63 8.69 -1.65 1.66
CA GLY A 63 8.46 -1.06 2.96
C GLY A 63 7.45 -1.85 3.80
N ILE A 64 6.92 -1.17 4.82
CA ILE A 64 6.04 -1.82 5.82
C ILE A 64 4.67 -2.20 5.29
N VAL A 65 4.21 -1.67 4.15
CA VAL A 65 2.97 -2.16 3.52
C VAL A 65 3.13 -3.64 3.20
N HIS A 66 4.24 -3.99 2.52
CA HIS A 66 4.55 -5.38 2.19
C HIS A 66 4.83 -6.22 3.42
N SER A 67 5.58 -5.70 4.40
CA SER A 67 5.83 -6.40 5.67
C SER A 67 4.53 -6.79 6.38
N MET A 68 3.58 -5.87 6.49
CA MET A 68 2.26 -6.12 7.05
C MET A 68 1.48 -7.15 6.20
N ALA A 69 1.47 -6.99 4.87
CA ALA A 69 0.75 -7.88 3.95
C ALA A 69 1.29 -9.32 3.99
N HIS A 70 2.61 -9.51 4.08
CA HIS A 70 3.24 -10.82 4.23
C HIS A 70 2.77 -11.54 5.51
N LYS A 71 2.60 -10.80 6.61
CA LYS A 71 2.28 -11.42 7.91
C LYS A 71 0.77 -11.56 8.14
N THR A 72 -0.05 -10.72 7.54
CA THR A 72 -1.51 -10.83 7.65
C THR A 72 -2.12 -11.82 6.65
N GLY A 73 -1.46 -12.07 5.52
CA GLY A 73 -2.01 -12.87 4.42
C GLY A 73 -2.45 -14.28 4.82
N ALA A 74 -1.74 -14.93 5.73
CA ALA A 74 -2.04 -16.30 6.18
C ALA A 74 -2.03 -16.41 7.72
N ALA A 75 -2.23 -15.30 8.44
CA ALA A 75 -2.20 -15.30 9.90
C ALA A 75 -3.45 -15.89 10.52
N TYR A 76 -4.59 -15.84 9.83
CA TYR A 76 -5.90 -16.08 10.40
C TYR A 76 -6.50 -17.39 9.89
N SER A 77 -7.13 -18.15 10.80
CA SER A 77 -7.69 -19.48 10.49
C SER A 77 -8.95 -19.39 9.62
N GLY A 78 -9.72 -18.33 9.78
CA GLY A 78 -10.97 -18.09 9.05
C GLY A 78 -10.78 -17.55 7.65
N GLY A 79 -9.53 -17.19 7.26
CA GLY A 79 -9.37 -16.59 5.99
C GLY A 79 -7.96 -16.19 5.55
N HIS A 80 -7.83 -16.08 4.25
CA HIS A 80 -6.60 -15.69 3.58
C HIS A 80 -6.79 -14.33 2.88
N ILE A 81 -6.04 -13.32 3.29
CA ILE A 81 -6.09 -12.01 2.61
C ILE A 81 -5.18 -12.07 1.39
N ILE A 82 -5.75 -11.92 0.20
CA ILE A 82 -4.98 -11.87 -1.04
C ILE A 82 -3.96 -10.73 -0.96
N HIS A 83 -2.68 -11.04 -1.22
CA HIS A 83 -1.55 -10.14 -1.08
C HIS A 83 -1.76 -8.76 -1.73
N GLY A 84 -2.28 -8.73 -2.97
CA GLY A 84 -2.56 -7.47 -3.66
C GLY A 84 -3.64 -6.62 -2.99
N ALA A 85 -4.69 -7.26 -2.47
CA ALA A 85 -5.76 -6.58 -1.74
C ALA A 85 -5.26 -6.05 -0.39
N ALA A 86 -4.46 -6.83 0.36
CA ALA A 86 -3.82 -6.39 1.58
C ALA A 86 -2.98 -5.12 1.35
N ASN A 87 -2.10 -5.15 0.35
CA ASN A 87 -1.28 -4.01 -0.01
C ASN A 87 -2.12 -2.76 -0.37
N ALA A 88 -3.22 -2.94 -1.10
CA ALA A 88 -4.09 -1.83 -1.49
C ALA A 88 -4.83 -1.22 -0.29
N MET A 89 -5.29 -2.03 0.66
CA MET A 89 -5.94 -1.57 1.89
C MET A 89 -4.97 -0.83 2.82
N TYR A 90 -3.72 -1.31 2.94
CA TYR A 90 -2.77 -0.80 3.92
C TYR A 90 -2.05 0.46 3.46
N LEU A 91 -1.80 0.59 2.16
CA LEU A 91 -1.01 1.67 1.57
C LEU A 91 -1.47 3.07 2.00
N PRO A 92 -2.75 3.46 1.98
CA PRO A 92 -3.19 4.77 2.43
C PRO A 92 -2.81 5.10 3.88
N LYS A 93 -2.91 4.13 4.79
CA LYS A 93 -2.57 4.29 6.20
C LYS A 93 -1.06 4.42 6.41
N VAL A 94 -0.28 3.60 5.70
CA VAL A 94 1.18 3.64 5.76
C VAL A 94 1.74 4.93 5.17
N ILE A 95 1.15 5.47 4.09
CA ILE A 95 1.54 6.80 3.56
C ILE A 95 1.37 7.86 4.64
N LYS A 96 0.23 7.89 5.35
CA LYS A 96 -0.01 8.88 6.42
C LYS A 96 0.99 8.73 7.58
N PHE A 97 1.32 7.48 7.96
CA PHE A 97 2.34 7.18 8.96
C PHE A 97 3.75 7.64 8.52
N ASN A 98 4.17 7.25 7.32
CA ASN A 98 5.48 7.58 6.78
C ASN A 98 5.65 9.09 6.53
N ALA A 99 4.59 9.81 6.19
CA ALA A 99 4.61 11.25 5.93
C ALA A 99 4.99 12.12 7.14
N ARG A 100 5.10 11.54 8.34
CA ARG A 100 5.74 12.20 9.48
C ARG A 100 7.27 12.31 9.35
N ASN A 101 7.87 11.54 8.48
CA ASN A 101 9.22 11.77 8.00
C ASN A 101 9.16 12.78 6.85
N ALA A 102 9.88 13.91 7.01
CA ALA A 102 9.80 15.03 6.05
C ALA A 102 10.27 14.67 4.63
N GLU A 103 11.29 13.82 4.51
CA GLU A 103 11.79 13.34 3.23
C GLU A 103 10.75 12.47 2.54
N ALA A 104 10.17 11.50 3.25
CA ALA A 104 9.09 10.66 2.72
C ALA A 104 7.87 11.48 2.31
N ALA A 105 7.46 12.47 3.11
CA ALA A 105 6.38 13.39 2.77
C ALA A 105 6.66 14.14 1.46
N GLY A 106 7.89 14.65 1.29
CA GLY A 106 8.32 15.29 0.05
C GLY A 106 8.21 14.36 -1.15
N ARG A 107 8.65 13.11 -1.02
CA ARG A 107 8.58 12.11 -2.11
C ARG A 107 7.14 11.68 -2.42
N TYR A 108 6.25 11.55 -1.45
CA TYR A 108 4.83 11.33 -1.72
C TYR A 108 4.19 12.53 -2.44
N ALA A 109 4.56 13.75 -2.06
CA ALA A 109 4.11 14.95 -2.76
C ALA A 109 4.62 15.03 -4.21
N GLU A 110 5.84 14.56 -4.48
CA GLU A 110 6.39 14.44 -5.84
C GLU A 110 5.57 13.43 -6.68
N ILE A 111 5.20 12.28 -6.12
CA ILE A 111 4.30 11.34 -6.79
C ILE A 111 2.98 12.01 -7.14
N ALA A 112 2.36 12.72 -6.18
CA ALA A 112 1.09 13.40 -6.40
C ALA A 112 1.17 14.42 -7.54
N ARG A 113 2.23 15.24 -7.58
CA ARG A 113 2.46 16.20 -8.68
C ARG A 113 2.69 15.48 -10.01
N PHE A 114 3.41 14.36 -10.00
CA PHE A 114 3.76 13.62 -11.22
C PHE A 114 2.53 12.99 -11.91
N ILE A 115 1.48 12.71 -11.15
CA ILE A 115 0.19 12.22 -11.66
C ILE A 115 -0.91 13.29 -11.63
N ASP A 116 -0.50 14.56 -11.61
CA ASP A 116 -1.36 15.74 -11.75
C ASP A 116 -2.47 15.86 -10.69
N LEU A 117 -2.21 15.42 -9.45
CA LEU A 117 -3.16 15.59 -8.35
C LEU A 117 -3.15 17.04 -7.81
N PRO A 118 -4.30 17.55 -7.34
CA PRO A 118 -4.40 18.90 -6.82
C PRO A 118 -3.71 19.03 -5.45
N GLY A 119 -3.12 20.20 -5.21
CA GLY A 119 -2.50 20.58 -3.95
C GLY A 119 -1.37 21.58 -4.14
N SER A 120 -1.16 22.44 -3.16
CA SER A 120 -0.12 23.48 -3.17
C SER A 120 0.98 23.22 -2.15
N THR A 121 0.62 22.59 -1.02
CA THR A 121 1.55 22.23 0.04
C THR A 121 1.89 20.73 -0.01
N THR A 122 2.97 20.34 0.66
CA THR A 122 3.33 18.92 0.79
C THR A 122 2.21 18.12 1.45
N GLU A 123 1.58 18.67 2.49
CA GLU A 123 0.49 18.01 3.22
C GLU A 123 -0.73 17.80 2.31
N GLU A 124 -1.19 18.85 1.61
CA GLU A 124 -2.30 18.75 0.66
C GLU A 124 -2.05 17.70 -0.43
N LEU A 125 -0.82 17.62 -0.95
CA LEU A 125 -0.44 16.64 -1.97
C LEU A 125 -0.39 15.21 -1.43
N VAL A 126 0.09 15.02 -0.20
CA VAL A 126 0.04 13.71 0.47
C VAL A 126 -1.40 13.27 0.68
N ASP A 127 -2.26 14.16 1.17
CA ASP A 127 -3.68 13.86 1.38
C ASP A 127 -4.42 13.60 0.04
N ALA A 128 -4.07 14.33 -1.03
CA ALA A 128 -4.59 14.08 -2.37
C ALA A 128 -4.16 12.70 -2.91
N LEU A 129 -2.91 12.27 -2.68
CA LEU A 129 -2.45 10.94 -3.05
C LEU A 129 -3.22 9.85 -2.29
N ILE A 130 -3.41 10.02 -0.99
CA ILE A 130 -4.19 9.09 -0.16
C ILE A 130 -5.64 8.99 -0.67
N ALA A 131 -6.26 10.13 -0.97
CA ALA A 131 -7.63 10.18 -1.48
C ALA A 131 -7.76 9.48 -2.84
N GLU A 132 -6.80 9.69 -3.75
CA GLU A 132 -6.81 9.03 -5.06
C GLU A 132 -6.64 7.51 -4.93
N LEU A 133 -5.73 7.03 -4.08
CA LEU A 133 -5.56 5.60 -3.83
C LEU A 133 -6.82 4.96 -3.24
N ARG A 134 -7.49 5.64 -2.30
CA ARG A 134 -8.78 5.17 -1.75
C ARG A 134 -9.87 5.14 -2.82
N LYS A 135 -9.93 6.14 -3.70
CA LYS A 135 -10.85 6.17 -4.84
C LYS A 135 -10.58 4.98 -5.77
N MET A 136 -9.32 4.72 -6.13
CA MET A 136 -8.94 3.56 -6.96
C MET A 136 -9.38 2.24 -6.29
N ASN A 137 -9.17 2.08 -4.99
CA ASN A 137 -9.63 0.89 -4.26
C ASN A 137 -11.15 0.71 -4.40
N LYS A 138 -11.93 1.78 -4.21
CA LYS A 138 -13.39 1.75 -4.37
C LYS A 138 -13.82 1.35 -5.77
N GLU A 139 -13.18 1.89 -6.80
CA GLU A 139 -13.46 1.58 -8.21
C GLU A 139 -13.14 0.13 -8.58
N LEU A 140 -12.25 -0.53 -7.84
CA LEU A 140 -11.85 -1.93 -8.00
C LEU A 140 -12.57 -2.87 -7.02
N ASN A 141 -13.54 -2.39 -6.26
CA ASN A 141 -14.25 -3.14 -5.23
C ASN A 141 -13.33 -3.71 -4.13
N ILE A 142 -12.22 -3.03 -3.82
CA ILE A 142 -11.35 -3.37 -2.70
C ILE A 142 -11.85 -2.61 -1.47
N PRO A 143 -12.15 -3.28 -0.35
CA PRO A 143 -12.59 -2.63 0.88
C PRO A 143 -11.49 -1.75 1.49
N TYR A 144 -11.87 -0.82 2.37
CA TYR A 144 -10.91 0.06 3.05
C TYR A 144 -10.34 -0.54 4.35
N ALA A 145 -10.97 -1.61 4.84
CA ALA A 145 -10.65 -2.22 6.13
C ALA A 145 -10.64 -3.75 6.04
N ILE A 146 -9.79 -4.39 6.84
CA ILE A 146 -9.73 -5.85 6.92
C ILE A 146 -11.06 -6.43 7.41
N GLN A 147 -11.73 -5.80 8.37
CA GLN A 147 -13.03 -6.25 8.88
C GLN A 147 -14.11 -6.39 7.80
N ASN A 148 -13.98 -5.66 6.69
CA ASN A 148 -14.91 -5.72 5.55
C ASN A 148 -14.38 -6.60 4.41
N TYR A 149 -13.23 -7.22 4.59
CA TYR A 149 -12.65 -8.10 3.59
C TYR A 149 -13.48 -9.40 3.50
N GLY A 150 -13.96 -9.71 2.31
CA GLY A 150 -14.86 -10.85 2.11
C GLY A 150 -16.35 -10.50 2.10
N GLU A 151 -16.75 -9.29 2.47
CA GLU A 151 -18.14 -8.83 2.40
C GLU A 151 -18.48 -8.30 0.98
N GLY A 152 -19.25 -9.07 0.22
CA GLY A 152 -19.99 -8.58 -0.97
C GLY A 152 -19.18 -8.14 -2.19
N GLY A 153 -17.89 -8.43 -2.26
CA GLY A 153 -17.02 -8.04 -3.39
C GLY A 153 -16.55 -9.21 -4.26
N VAL A 154 -15.72 -8.92 -5.25
CA VAL A 154 -15.07 -9.91 -6.13
C VAL A 154 -14.22 -10.93 -5.33
N ILE A 155 -13.93 -10.63 -4.09
CA ILE A 155 -13.12 -11.41 -3.14
C ILE A 155 -14.03 -12.04 -2.06
N ALA A 156 -15.35 -11.92 -2.19
CA ALA A 156 -16.35 -12.20 -1.15
C ALA A 156 -16.39 -13.63 -0.61
N GLU A 157 -15.88 -14.60 -1.32
CA GLU A 157 -15.99 -15.99 -0.92
C GLU A 157 -14.85 -16.46 0.01
N GLN A 158 -13.90 -15.61 0.32
CA GLN A 158 -12.63 -16.13 0.83
C GLN A 158 -12.31 -15.84 2.27
N SER A 159 -13.03 -14.98 3.02
CA SER A 159 -12.47 -14.83 4.36
C SER A 159 -12.94 -13.61 5.14
N ILE A 160 -13.87 -13.80 5.99
CA ILE A 160 -14.09 -12.89 7.11
C ILE A 160 -12.96 -13.11 8.12
N ILE A 161 -12.20 -12.09 8.41
CA ILE A 161 -11.21 -12.13 9.49
C ILE A 161 -11.92 -11.78 10.78
N ASP A 162 -12.06 -12.78 11.64
CA ASP A 162 -12.72 -12.63 12.94
C ASP A 162 -11.99 -11.64 13.84
N GLU A 163 -12.74 -10.71 14.44
CA GLU A 163 -12.19 -9.64 15.27
C GLU A 163 -11.44 -10.18 16.49
N LYS A 164 -11.95 -11.23 17.11
CA LYS A 164 -11.32 -11.83 18.28
C LYS A 164 -10.00 -12.47 17.88
N GLU A 165 -9.97 -13.25 16.80
CA GLU A 165 -8.73 -13.84 16.30
C GLU A 165 -7.72 -12.77 15.89
N PHE A 166 -8.16 -11.68 15.23
CA PHE A 166 -7.31 -10.55 14.91
C PHE A 166 -6.65 -9.98 16.15
N ASN A 167 -7.44 -9.69 17.20
CA ASN A 167 -6.91 -9.10 18.44
C ASN A 167 -5.99 -10.07 19.19
N GLU A 168 -6.28 -11.36 19.21
CA GLU A 168 -5.44 -12.39 19.85
C GLU A 168 -4.06 -12.50 19.17
N LYS A 169 -3.99 -12.31 17.86
CA LYS A 169 -2.75 -12.43 17.06
C LYS A 169 -2.04 -11.10 16.79
N LEU A 170 -2.64 -9.97 17.16
CA LEU A 170 -2.17 -8.64 16.82
C LEU A 170 -0.68 -8.41 17.16
N SER A 171 -0.29 -8.73 18.39
CA SER A 171 1.09 -8.49 18.85
C SER A 171 2.10 -9.40 18.15
N GLU A 172 1.75 -10.64 17.89
CA GLU A 172 2.59 -11.58 17.15
C GLU A 172 2.77 -11.15 15.68
N VAL A 173 1.68 -10.78 15.01
CA VAL A 173 1.70 -10.30 13.63
C VAL A 173 2.53 -9.02 13.52
N ALA A 174 2.36 -8.08 14.46
CA ALA A 174 3.15 -6.85 14.52
C ALA A 174 4.65 -7.12 14.67
N LYS A 175 5.02 -7.99 15.59
CA LYS A 175 6.42 -8.41 15.81
C LYS A 175 7.01 -9.03 14.54
N ASN A 176 6.28 -9.93 13.90
CA ASN A 176 6.72 -10.59 12.68
C ASN A 176 6.82 -9.61 11.50
N ALA A 177 5.92 -8.61 11.40
CA ALA A 177 6.00 -7.57 10.39
C ALA A 177 7.24 -6.69 10.58
N ILE A 178 7.57 -6.31 11.81
CA ILE A 178 8.82 -5.55 12.10
C ILE A 178 10.06 -6.35 11.72
N ALA A 179 10.05 -7.67 11.95
CA ALA A 179 11.17 -8.56 11.60
C ALA A 179 11.23 -8.93 10.11
N ASP A 180 10.26 -8.53 9.29
CA ASP A 180 10.26 -8.77 7.86
C ASP A 180 11.35 -7.96 7.15
N ALA A 181 11.98 -8.57 6.14
CA ALA A 181 13.07 -7.93 5.39
C ALA A 181 12.70 -6.58 4.76
N CYS A 182 11.43 -6.42 4.36
CA CYS A 182 10.94 -5.18 3.74
C CYS A 182 10.90 -4.00 4.71
N THR A 183 10.81 -4.25 6.02
CA THR A 183 10.75 -3.17 7.03
C THR A 183 12.02 -2.34 7.06
N GLY A 184 13.19 -2.96 6.82
CA GLY A 184 14.48 -2.28 6.92
C GLY A 184 14.71 -1.14 5.92
N SER A 185 13.98 -1.10 4.83
CA SER A 185 14.06 -0.05 3.79
C SER A 185 12.90 0.97 3.87
N ASN A 186 12.00 0.83 4.85
CA ASN A 186 10.93 1.80 5.05
C ASN A 186 11.47 3.13 5.58
N PRO A 187 11.01 4.30 5.12
CA PRO A 187 11.55 5.61 5.53
C PRO A 187 11.30 5.96 6.99
N ARG A 188 10.33 5.33 7.64
CA ARG A 188 10.05 5.45 9.08
C ARG A 188 9.86 4.05 9.67
N ILE A 189 10.82 3.60 10.48
CA ILE A 189 10.74 2.29 11.14
C ILE A 189 9.77 2.38 12.32
N PRO A 190 8.69 1.58 12.35
CA PRO A 190 7.75 1.60 13.46
C PRO A 190 8.30 0.87 14.69
N THR A 191 7.94 1.34 15.86
CA THR A 191 8.03 0.56 17.11
C THR A 191 6.99 -0.56 17.12
N GLN A 192 7.10 -1.49 18.09
CA GLN A 192 6.10 -2.54 18.27
C GLN A 192 4.69 -1.94 18.49
N GLU A 193 4.58 -0.93 19.34
CA GLU A 193 3.33 -0.25 19.64
C GLU A 193 2.74 0.46 18.40
N GLU A 194 3.58 1.14 17.61
CA GLU A 194 3.16 1.80 16.37
C GLU A 194 2.70 0.78 15.30
N MET A 195 3.37 -0.37 15.20
CA MET A 195 2.95 -1.42 14.26
C MET A 195 1.61 -2.03 14.67
N GLU A 196 1.37 -2.25 15.97
CA GLU A 196 0.08 -2.72 16.49
C GLU A 196 -1.03 -1.69 16.22
N LYS A 197 -0.75 -0.39 16.39
CA LYS A 197 -1.67 0.70 16.06
C LYS A 197 -1.95 0.76 14.54
N LEU A 198 -0.92 0.59 13.70
CA LEU A 198 -1.09 0.52 12.24
C LEU A 198 -1.99 -0.65 11.82
N LEU A 199 -1.72 -1.85 12.33
CA LEU A 199 -2.56 -3.04 12.07
C LEU A 199 -3.99 -2.82 12.55
N THR A 200 -4.17 -2.22 13.71
CA THR A 200 -5.48 -1.84 14.24
C THR A 200 -6.18 -0.82 13.33
N ALA A 201 -5.44 0.18 12.83
CA ALA A 201 -5.98 1.19 11.94
C ALA A 201 -6.41 0.61 10.58
N VAL A 202 -5.68 -0.37 10.03
CA VAL A 202 -6.09 -1.03 8.79
C VAL A 202 -7.23 -2.03 9.00
N TYR A 203 -7.36 -2.60 10.21
CA TYR A 203 -8.47 -3.50 10.52
C TYR A 203 -9.81 -2.75 10.56
N TYR A 204 -9.85 -1.58 11.23
CA TYR A 204 -11.09 -0.81 11.47
C TYR A 204 -11.25 0.43 10.58
N ASP A 205 -10.36 0.69 9.64
CA ASP A 205 -10.26 1.96 8.87
C ASP A 205 -10.13 3.22 9.75
N LYS A 206 -9.37 3.13 10.86
CA LYS A 206 -9.14 4.30 11.74
C LYS A 206 -8.11 5.27 11.14
N GLU A 207 -8.20 6.52 11.55
CA GLU A 207 -7.22 7.55 11.19
C GLU A 207 -5.85 7.28 11.84
N ILE A 208 -4.79 7.80 11.19
CA ILE A 208 -3.41 7.74 11.68
C ILE A 208 -3.05 9.12 12.23
N ASP A 209 -2.85 9.19 13.54
CA ASP A 209 -2.54 10.43 14.28
C ASP A 209 -1.24 10.35 15.13
N PHE A 210 -0.46 9.26 14.95
CA PHE A 210 0.77 8.94 15.72
C PHE A 210 2.02 8.82 14.85
#